data_0fa568ebbb835053cca03f96dc254785
#
_entry.id   0fa568ebbb835053cca03f96dc254785
#
_cell.length_a   1.000
_cell.length_b   1.000
_cell.length_c   1.000
_cell.angle_alpha   90.00
_cell.angle_beta   90.00
_cell.angle_gamma   90.00
#
_symmetry.space_group_name_H-M   'P 1'
#
loop_
_entity.id
_entity.type
_entity.pdbx_description
1 polymer ?
#
loop_
_entity_poly.entity_id
_entity_poly.type
_entity_poly.pdbx_seq_one_letter_code
_entity_poly.pdbx_strand_id
1 'polypeptide(L)'
;KEEFIKELLDGLTPPPAYFPQNVLMNIQGYESLDAVMSKAETPLHPKEFEAVANQTDALVLDVRNENDFVKEHVPGSIFIGLHGQFAPWVGALIRDTKQPILLITPEGKEVETITRLSRVGFDNTLGFLLGGIEAWKAAGYETDSIESISPEIFAAQYETAPVIDSRKPGEFNAEHVVNAKNIPLDYVNEQLAEVPKDEKFFIHCAGGYRSVIMSSILKARGYHNMINVEKGIAGIRNTNVPLTAFVCPSTLK
;
A
#
# COMPACT_ATOMS: atom_id res chain seq x y z
N LYS A 1 -0.06 -13.71 -37.34
CA LYS A 1 -1.01 -13.72 -36.20
C LYS A 1 -0.30 -13.96 -34.88
N GLU A 2 0.59 -14.96 -34.82
CA GLU A 2 1.36 -15.28 -33.59
C GLU A 2 2.34 -14.17 -33.21
N GLU A 3 3.04 -13.61 -34.19
CA GLU A 3 3.94 -12.48 -34.02
C GLU A 3 3.23 -11.24 -33.49
N PHE A 4 2.06 -10.92 -34.05
CA PHE A 4 1.20 -9.83 -33.57
C PHE A 4 0.73 -10.04 -32.12
N ILE A 5 0.33 -11.28 -31.76
CA ILE A 5 -0.06 -11.62 -30.39
C ILE A 5 1.13 -11.45 -29.44
N LYS A 6 2.33 -11.90 -29.84
CA LYS A 6 3.55 -11.76 -29.05
C LYS A 6 3.90 -10.30 -28.83
N GLU A 7 3.88 -9.47 -29.88
CA GLU A 7 4.13 -8.03 -29.77
C GLU A 7 3.07 -7.30 -28.93
N LEU A 8 1.79 -7.71 -29.04
CA LEU A 8 0.69 -7.14 -28.25
C LEU A 8 0.80 -7.49 -26.77
N LEU A 9 1.30 -8.68 -26.44
CA LEU A 9 1.44 -9.16 -25.07
C LEU A 9 2.78 -8.76 -24.44
N ASP A 10 3.73 -8.32 -25.24
CA ASP A 10 5.05 -7.90 -24.75
C ASP A 10 4.92 -6.62 -23.91
N GLY A 11 5.44 -6.68 -22.70
CA GLY A 11 5.38 -5.56 -21.74
C GLY A 11 4.04 -5.38 -21.03
N LEU A 12 3.02 -6.23 -21.28
CA LEU A 12 1.81 -6.20 -20.48
C LEU A 12 2.10 -6.67 -19.06
N THR A 13 1.72 -5.85 -18.08
CA THR A 13 1.72 -6.29 -16.68
C THR A 13 0.65 -7.37 -16.48
N PRO A 14 0.91 -8.39 -15.64
CA PRO A 14 -0.12 -9.35 -15.28
C PRO A 14 -1.41 -8.65 -14.82
N PRO A 15 -2.58 -9.20 -15.14
CA PRO A 15 -3.83 -8.64 -14.65
C PRO A 15 -3.84 -8.66 -13.11
N PRO A 16 -4.51 -7.70 -12.46
CA PRO A 16 -4.64 -7.69 -11.01
C PRO A 16 -5.15 -9.03 -10.47
N ALA A 17 -4.66 -9.45 -9.31
CA ALA A 17 -4.95 -10.77 -8.73
C ALA A 17 -6.45 -11.03 -8.50
N TYR A 18 -7.25 -9.98 -8.31
CA TYR A 18 -8.69 -10.09 -8.09
C TYR A 18 -9.52 -10.29 -9.38
N PHE A 19 -8.98 -10.09 -10.57
CA PHE A 19 -9.73 -10.22 -11.84
C PHE A 19 -10.38 -11.59 -12.03
N PRO A 20 -9.69 -12.72 -11.86
CA PRO A 20 -10.31 -14.04 -12.00
C PRO A 20 -11.50 -14.22 -11.02
N GLN A 21 -11.36 -13.74 -9.80
CA GLN A 21 -12.41 -13.83 -8.80
C GLN A 21 -13.63 -12.98 -9.18
N ASN A 22 -13.43 -11.77 -9.68
CA ASN A 22 -14.52 -10.92 -10.15
C ASN A 22 -15.26 -11.51 -11.35
N VAL A 23 -14.55 -12.20 -12.25
CA VAL A 23 -15.18 -12.95 -13.34
C VAL A 23 -16.09 -14.06 -12.80
N LEU A 24 -15.61 -14.81 -11.79
CA LEU A 24 -16.42 -15.84 -11.14
C LEU A 24 -17.64 -15.25 -10.43
N MET A 25 -17.49 -14.15 -9.71
CA MET A 25 -18.60 -13.45 -9.04
C MET A 25 -19.64 -12.96 -10.05
N ASN A 26 -19.22 -12.44 -11.20
CA ASN A 26 -20.15 -12.02 -12.26
C ASN A 26 -20.93 -13.20 -12.88
N ILE A 27 -20.35 -14.40 -12.89
CA ILE A 27 -21.02 -15.62 -13.41
C ILE A 27 -21.94 -16.25 -12.35
N GLN A 28 -21.48 -16.33 -11.09
CA GLN A 28 -22.16 -17.04 -10.02
C GLN A 28 -23.17 -16.17 -9.24
N GLY A 29 -23.05 -14.85 -9.38
CA GLY A 29 -23.73 -13.87 -8.54
C GLY A 29 -22.88 -13.53 -7.29
N TYR A 30 -23.27 -12.45 -6.63
CA TYR A 30 -22.64 -11.93 -5.40
C TYR A 30 -23.72 -11.39 -4.46
N GLU A 31 -23.37 -11.19 -3.20
CA GLU A 31 -24.26 -10.60 -2.20
C GLU A 31 -24.69 -9.19 -2.64
N SER A 32 -25.93 -8.79 -2.30
CA SER A 32 -26.35 -7.42 -2.60
C SER A 32 -25.53 -6.43 -1.79
N LEU A 33 -25.28 -5.24 -2.34
CA LEU A 33 -24.53 -4.21 -1.63
C LEU A 33 -25.18 -3.87 -0.27
N ASP A 34 -26.51 -3.84 -0.20
CA ASP A 34 -27.24 -3.60 1.04
C ASP A 34 -26.96 -4.67 2.11
N ALA A 35 -26.85 -5.93 1.71
CA ALA A 35 -26.50 -7.02 2.62
C ALA A 35 -25.05 -6.92 3.11
N VAL A 36 -24.10 -6.57 2.22
CA VAL A 36 -22.71 -6.30 2.57
C VAL A 36 -22.63 -5.11 3.53
N MET A 37 -23.30 -4.01 3.21
CA MET A 37 -23.30 -2.80 4.04
C MET A 37 -23.85 -3.07 5.45
N SER A 38 -24.94 -3.82 5.57
CA SER A 38 -25.55 -4.14 6.86
C SER A 38 -24.64 -4.89 7.82
N LYS A 39 -23.68 -5.64 7.30
CA LYS A 39 -22.66 -6.35 8.09
C LYS A 39 -21.42 -5.49 8.34
N ALA A 40 -20.96 -4.82 7.29
CA ALA A 40 -19.69 -4.11 7.28
C ALA A 40 -19.72 -2.77 8.03
N GLU A 41 -20.87 -2.11 8.08
CA GLU A 41 -21.07 -0.81 8.73
C GLU A 41 -21.22 -0.94 10.26
N THR A 42 -20.38 -1.78 10.87
CA THR A 42 -20.39 -2.07 12.30
C THR A 42 -19.31 -1.24 13.01
N PRO A 43 -19.71 -0.24 13.82
CA PRO A 43 -18.75 0.50 14.63
C PRO A 43 -18.25 -0.36 15.79
N LEU A 44 -16.93 -0.46 15.94
CA LEU A 44 -16.29 -1.24 17.00
C LEU A 44 -15.50 -0.31 17.91
N HIS A 45 -15.77 -0.34 19.22
CA HIS A 45 -14.92 0.34 20.19
C HIS A 45 -13.50 -0.28 20.19
N PRO A 46 -12.44 0.42 20.60
CA PRO A 46 -11.07 -0.08 20.51
C PRO A 46 -10.85 -1.47 21.07
N LYS A 47 -11.46 -1.81 22.21
CA LYS A 47 -11.37 -3.14 22.82
C LYS A 47 -12.05 -4.23 21.97
N GLU A 48 -13.18 -3.91 21.37
CA GLU A 48 -13.91 -4.84 20.50
C GLU A 48 -13.14 -5.02 19.18
N PHE A 49 -12.61 -3.93 18.63
CA PHE A 49 -11.80 -3.93 17.42
C PHE A 49 -10.56 -4.82 17.59
N GLU A 50 -9.81 -4.66 18.67
CA GLU A 50 -8.66 -5.50 18.99
C GLU A 50 -9.07 -6.97 19.16
N ALA A 51 -10.15 -7.24 19.90
CA ALA A 51 -10.63 -8.59 20.10
C ALA A 51 -11.01 -9.27 18.77
N VAL A 52 -11.73 -8.58 17.88
CA VAL A 52 -12.07 -9.08 16.55
C VAL A 52 -10.82 -9.32 15.72
N ALA A 53 -9.87 -8.37 15.69
CA ALA A 53 -8.61 -8.53 14.97
C ALA A 53 -7.86 -9.80 15.39
N ASN A 54 -7.75 -10.03 16.70
CA ASN A 54 -7.03 -11.18 17.25
C ASN A 54 -7.76 -12.53 17.07
N GLN A 55 -9.10 -12.52 16.98
CA GLN A 55 -9.91 -13.75 16.88
C GLN A 55 -10.14 -14.20 15.43
N THR A 56 -10.07 -13.29 14.48
CA THR A 56 -10.49 -13.57 13.09
C THR A 56 -9.35 -13.55 12.09
N ASP A 57 -8.13 -13.28 12.52
CA ASP A 57 -6.97 -13.05 11.63
C ASP A 57 -7.26 -11.95 10.58
N ALA A 58 -8.06 -10.96 10.97
CA ALA A 58 -8.48 -9.91 10.08
C ALA A 58 -7.31 -8.96 9.73
N LEU A 59 -7.23 -8.60 8.47
CA LEU A 59 -6.35 -7.54 8.01
C LEU A 59 -6.87 -6.19 8.52
N VAL A 60 -6.09 -5.48 9.31
CA VAL A 60 -6.39 -4.10 9.68
C VAL A 60 -5.94 -3.18 8.53
N LEU A 61 -6.90 -2.58 7.84
CA LEU A 61 -6.67 -1.71 6.69
C LEU A 61 -6.91 -0.25 7.08
N ASP A 62 -5.83 0.54 7.09
CA ASP A 62 -5.89 1.98 7.34
C ASP A 62 -6.01 2.73 6.02
N VAL A 63 -7.10 3.46 5.83
CA VAL A 63 -7.40 4.19 4.60
C VAL A 63 -7.30 5.71 4.75
N ARG A 64 -6.72 6.19 5.85
CA ARG A 64 -6.47 7.61 6.09
C ARG A 64 -5.49 8.22 5.09
N ASN A 65 -4.96 9.39 5.37
CA ASN A 65 -3.89 10.00 4.58
C ASN A 65 -2.53 9.38 4.93
N GLU A 66 -1.62 9.27 3.95
CA GLU A 66 -0.27 8.72 4.17
C GLU A 66 0.54 9.46 5.23
N ASN A 67 0.38 10.78 5.32
CA ASN A 67 1.10 11.57 6.32
C ASN A 67 0.58 11.33 7.75
N ASP A 68 -0.70 11.01 7.90
CA ASP A 68 -1.28 10.65 9.19
C ASP A 68 -0.85 9.23 9.59
N PHE A 69 -0.86 8.29 8.64
CA PHE A 69 -0.40 6.93 8.87
C PHE A 69 1.09 6.86 9.25
N VAL A 70 1.94 7.62 8.56
CA VAL A 70 3.39 7.68 8.86
C VAL A 70 3.65 8.14 10.28
N LYS A 71 2.91 9.16 10.74
CA LYS A 71 3.06 9.71 12.10
C LYS A 71 2.60 8.71 13.15
N GLU A 72 1.47 8.06 12.91
CA GLU A 72 0.83 7.23 13.92
C GLU A 72 -0.22 6.29 13.31
N HIS A 73 -0.11 5.00 13.60
CA HIS A 73 -1.05 3.98 13.14
C HIS A 73 -1.17 2.83 14.15
N VAL A 74 -2.20 2.01 14.00
CA VAL A 74 -2.37 0.77 14.77
C VAL A 74 -1.28 -0.21 14.35
N PRO A 75 -0.51 -0.80 15.28
CA PRO A 75 0.55 -1.75 14.96
C PRO A 75 0.06 -2.91 14.08
N GLY A 76 0.84 -3.24 13.04
CA GLY A 76 0.51 -4.30 12.10
C GLY A 76 -0.55 -3.93 11.05
N SER A 77 -1.13 -2.73 11.10
CA SER A 77 -2.05 -2.28 10.06
C SER A 77 -1.33 -2.02 8.73
N ILE A 78 -2.04 -2.30 7.63
CA ILE A 78 -1.58 -1.99 6.27
C ILE A 78 -2.27 -0.71 5.81
N PHE A 79 -1.49 0.19 5.24
CA PHE A 79 -1.96 1.44 4.67
C PHE A 79 -2.32 1.28 3.19
N ILE A 80 -3.53 1.67 2.81
CA ILE A 80 -3.92 1.96 1.42
C ILE A 80 -4.90 3.13 1.45
N GLY A 81 -4.41 4.34 1.26
CA GLY A 81 -5.20 5.57 1.41
C GLY A 81 -6.37 5.70 0.41
N LEU A 82 -7.51 6.12 0.90
CA LEU A 82 -8.74 6.23 0.13
C LEU A 82 -8.66 7.25 -1.02
N HIS A 83 -7.85 8.30 -0.87
CA HIS A 83 -7.69 9.38 -1.85
C HIS A 83 -6.83 9.02 -3.06
N GLY A 84 -6.06 7.92 -3.00
CA GLY A 84 -5.22 7.43 -4.09
C GLY A 84 -5.96 6.46 -5.03
N GLN A 85 -5.19 5.64 -5.71
CA GLN A 85 -5.71 4.51 -6.50
C GLN A 85 -6.12 3.35 -5.58
N PHE A 86 -7.05 3.59 -4.66
CA PHE A 86 -7.42 2.69 -3.58
C PHE A 86 -7.80 1.28 -4.08
N ALA A 87 -8.87 1.18 -4.87
CA ALA A 87 -9.38 -0.11 -5.31
C ALA A 87 -8.37 -0.91 -6.17
N PRO A 88 -7.63 -0.32 -7.13
CA PRO A 88 -6.53 -0.98 -7.81
C PRO A 88 -5.46 -1.53 -6.86
N TRP A 89 -5.05 -0.77 -5.83
CA TRP A 89 -4.03 -1.24 -4.89
C TRP A 89 -4.54 -2.31 -3.93
N VAL A 90 -5.78 -2.18 -3.44
CA VAL A 90 -6.42 -3.25 -2.66
C VAL A 90 -6.40 -4.55 -3.46
N GLY A 91 -6.88 -4.53 -4.70
CA GLY A 91 -6.95 -5.72 -5.55
C GLY A 91 -5.58 -6.26 -5.99
N ALA A 92 -4.52 -5.43 -6.04
CA ALA A 92 -3.18 -5.89 -6.39
C ALA A 92 -2.44 -6.51 -5.20
N LEU A 93 -2.66 -5.99 -3.99
CA LEU A 93 -1.85 -6.31 -2.81
C LEU A 93 -2.50 -7.33 -1.87
N ILE A 94 -3.84 -7.34 -1.79
CA ILE A 94 -4.59 -8.32 -1.00
C ILE A 94 -4.99 -9.47 -1.92
N ARG A 95 -4.40 -10.65 -1.72
CA ARG A 95 -4.56 -11.79 -2.64
C ARG A 95 -5.90 -12.50 -2.54
N ASP A 96 -6.46 -12.55 -1.33
CA ASP A 96 -7.73 -13.24 -1.07
C ASP A 96 -8.86 -12.24 -0.89
N THR A 97 -9.81 -12.24 -1.81
CA THR A 97 -11.01 -11.37 -1.71
C THR A 97 -11.91 -11.73 -0.53
N LYS A 98 -11.75 -12.94 0.05
CA LYS A 98 -12.47 -13.38 1.26
C LYS A 98 -11.76 -13.01 2.56
N GLN A 99 -10.57 -12.38 2.49
CA GLN A 99 -9.84 -11.91 3.66
C GLN A 99 -10.76 -11.07 4.55
N PRO A 100 -10.91 -11.41 5.84
CA PRO A 100 -11.60 -10.53 6.78
C PRO A 100 -10.86 -9.21 6.89
N ILE A 101 -11.58 -8.09 6.84
CA ILE A 101 -11.00 -6.75 6.89
C ILE A 101 -11.63 -5.94 8.01
N LEU A 102 -10.80 -5.30 8.81
CA LEU A 102 -11.16 -4.27 9.78
C LEU A 102 -10.65 -2.92 9.29
N LEU A 103 -11.44 -1.88 9.40
CA LEU A 103 -11.13 -0.58 8.82
C LEU A 103 -10.73 0.47 9.84
N ILE A 104 -9.75 1.28 9.48
CA ILE A 104 -9.45 2.57 10.13
C ILE A 104 -9.66 3.64 9.07
N THR A 105 -10.69 4.45 9.23
CA THR A 105 -11.14 5.43 8.24
C THR A 105 -11.01 6.86 8.76
N PRO A 106 -10.91 7.86 7.87
CA PRO A 106 -11.31 9.22 8.23
C PRO A 106 -12.79 9.21 8.63
N GLU A 107 -13.18 10.05 9.59
CA GLU A 107 -14.56 10.18 10.03
C GLU A 107 -15.51 10.45 8.85
N GLY A 108 -16.62 9.70 8.78
CA GLY A 108 -17.63 9.80 7.73
C GLY A 108 -17.22 9.20 6.38
N LYS A 109 -16.11 8.43 6.32
CA LYS A 109 -15.63 7.75 5.11
C LYS A 109 -15.86 6.22 5.13
N GLU A 110 -16.53 5.71 6.14
CA GLU A 110 -16.79 4.28 6.35
C GLU A 110 -17.57 3.70 5.17
N VAL A 111 -18.73 4.27 4.86
CA VAL A 111 -19.60 3.84 3.76
C VAL A 111 -18.91 3.92 2.40
N GLU A 112 -18.18 5.01 2.14
CA GLU A 112 -17.40 5.14 0.91
C GLU A 112 -16.35 4.02 0.80
N THR A 113 -15.64 3.74 1.90
CA THR A 113 -14.59 2.74 1.95
C THR A 113 -15.14 1.34 1.67
N ILE A 114 -16.19 0.95 2.38
CA ILE A 114 -16.88 -0.36 2.22
C ILE A 114 -17.38 -0.50 0.78
N THR A 115 -18.04 0.53 0.25
CA THR A 115 -18.54 0.52 -1.13
C THR A 115 -17.40 0.33 -2.14
N ARG A 116 -16.25 0.97 -1.94
CA ARG A 116 -15.11 0.83 -2.85
C ARG A 116 -14.42 -0.52 -2.74
N LEU A 117 -14.41 -1.14 -1.56
CA LEU A 117 -13.96 -2.52 -1.36
C LEU A 117 -14.87 -3.50 -2.10
N SER A 118 -16.18 -3.39 -1.93
CA SER A 118 -17.16 -4.27 -2.58
C SER A 118 -17.09 -4.20 -4.11
N ARG A 119 -16.78 -3.03 -4.69
CA ARG A 119 -16.61 -2.88 -6.14
C ARG A 119 -15.48 -3.72 -6.73
N VAL A 120 -14.54 -4.16 -5.90
CA VAL A 120 -13.43 -5.04 -6.31
C VAL A 120 -13.52 -6.41 -5.64
N GLY A 121 -14.68 -6.74 -5.07
CA GLY A 121 -15.02 -8.08 -4.56
C GLY A 121 -14.56 -8.37 -3.13
N PHE A 122 -14.21 -7.35 -2.35
CA PHE A 122 -13.86 -7.49 -0.93
C PHE A 122 -15.06 -7.19 -0.06
N ASP A 123 -15.95 -8.19 0.10
CA ASP A 123 -17.23 -8.07 0.80
C ASP A 123 -17.17 -8.51 2.28
N ASN A 124 -15.99 -8.96 2.76
CA ASN A 124 -15.82 -9.48 4.10
C ASN A 124 -15.23 -8.42 5.06
N THR A 125 -15.82 -7.23 5.08
CA THR A 125 -15.51 -6.20 6.08
C THR A 125 -16.26 -6.51 7.37
N LEU A 126 -15.55 -6.61 8.49
CA LEU A 126 -16.10 -6.97 9.80
C LEU A 126 -16.53 -5.75 10.64
N GLY A 127 -16.13 -4.56 10.24
CA GLY A 127 -16.43 -3.30 10.93
C GLY A 127 -15.29 -2.30 10.83
N PHE A 128 -15.44 -1.21 11.56
CA PHE A 128 -14.45 -0.11 11.58
C PHE A 128 -14.20 0.39 13.01
N LEU A 129 -13.01 0.94 13.22
CA LEU A 129 -12.60 1.51 14.51
C LEU A 129 -13.37 2.80 14.80
N LEU A 130 -14.31 2.74 15.75
CA LEU A 130 -15.10 3.88 16.17
C LEU A 130 -14.22 4.95 16.85
N GLY A 131 -14.26 6.16 16.35
CA GLY A 131 -13.44 7.28 16.80
C GLY A 131 -11.98 7.22 16.36
N GLY A 132 -11.63 6.28 15.46
CA GLY A 132 -10.34 6.18 14.80
C GLY A 132 -9.15 6.05 15.75
N ILE A 133 -7.99 6.53 15.30
CA ILE A 133 -6.72 6.39 16.04
C ILE A 133 -6.74 7.14 17.40
N GLU A 134 -7.51 8.22 17.52
CA GLU A 134 -7.60 8.96 18.76
C GLU A 134 -8.34 8.15 19.84
N ALA A 135 -9.41 7.44 19.47
CA ALA A 135 -10.09 6.56 20.40
C ALA A 135 -9.22 5.35 20.81
N TRP A 136 -8.42 4.81 19.87
CA TRP A 136 -7.44 3.77 20.13
C TRP A 136 -6.44 4.16 21.20
N LYS A 137 -5.83 5.33 21.05
CA LYS A 137 -4.90 5.92 22.02
C LYS A 137 -5.55 6.21 23.37
N ALA A 138 -6.74 6.81 23.35
CA ALA A 138 -7.48 7.13 24.56
C ALA A 138 -7.85 5.87 25.39
N ALA A 139 -7.99 4.72 24.72
CA ALA A 139 -8.18 3.43 25.35
C ALA A 139 -6.88 2.81 25.92
N GLY A 140 -5.74 3.47 25.75
CA GLY A 140 -4.44 3.04 26.28
C GLY A 140 -3.67 2.05 25.40
N TYR A 141 -4.08 1.88 24.14
CA TYR A 141 -3.39 1.01 23.21
C TYR A 141 -2.17 1.70 22.58
N GLU A 142 -1.14 0.88 22.29
CA GLU A 142 0.07 1.34 21.63
C GLU A 142 -0.19 1.70 20.17
N THR A 143 0.58 2.65 19.66
CA THR A 143 0.63 3.01 18.25
C THR A 143 2.04 2.80 17.71
N ASP A 144 2.15 2.70 16.41
CA ASP A 144 3.40 2.59 15.68
C ASP A 144 3.54 3.74 14.67
N SER A 145 4.73 3.93 14.11
CA SER A 145 5.03 4.98 13.15
C SER A 145 6.01 4.50 12.09
N ILE A 146 6.16 5.24 10.98
CA ILE A 146 7.20 5.00 9.99
C ILE A 146 8.23 6.13 10.06
N GLU A 147 9.50 5.80 10.24
CA GLU A 147 10.58 6.78 10.14
C GLU A 147 10.52 7.41 8.73
N SER A 148 10.35 8.74 8.68
CA SER A 148 10.19 9.47 7.42
C SER A 148 11.05 10.72 7.43
N ILE A 149 11.75 10.98 6.33
CA ILE A 149 12.68 12.11 6.21
C ILE A 149 12.39 12.93 4.96
N SER A 150 12.72 14.22 5.02
CA SER A 150 12.62 15.09 3.86
C SER A 150 13.65 14.74 2.79
N PRO A 151 13.41 15.13 1.51
CA PRO A 151 14.40 14.95 0.44
C PRO A 151 15.75 15.59 0.73
N GLU A 152 15.80 16.71 1.47
CA GLU A 152 17.02 17.41 1.85
C GLU A 152 17.84 16.61 2.87
N ILE A 153 17.15 16.02 3.86
CA ILE A 153 17.81 15.12 4.84
C ILE A 153 18.32 13.86 4.12
N PHE A 154 17.52 13.29 3.23
CA PHE A 154 17.93 12.17 2.39
C PHE A 154 19.19 12.50 1.58
N ALA A 155 19.23 13.67 0.92
CA ALA A 155 20.36 14.09 0.12
C ALA A 155 21.69 14.20 0.91
N ALA A 156 21.59 14.49 2.21
CA ALA A 156 22.77 14.56 3.07
C ALA A 156 23.33 13.17 3.46
N GLN A 157 22.56 12.09 3.24
CA GLN A 157 22.94 10.77 3.75
C GLN A 157 22.60 9.59 2.81
N TYR A 158 22.18 9.83 1.56
CA TYR A 158 21.70 8.77 0.64
C TYR A 158 22.74 7.68 0.36
N GLU A 159 24.04 7.97 0.50
CA GLU A 159 25.14 7.00 0.31
C GLU A 159 25.38 6.10 1.53
N THR A 160 24.73 6.37 2.66
CA THR A 160 24.97 5.64 3.92
C THR A 160 24.23 4.32 4.00
N ALA A 161 23.24 4.09 3.13
CA ALA A 161 22.41 2.89 3.14
C ALA A 161 21.82 2.62 1.73
N PRO A 162 21.43 1.38 1.45
CA PRO A 162 20.74 1.04 0.19
C PRO A 162 19.49 1.89 -0.05
N VAL A 163 19.22 2.18 -1.31
CA VAL A 163 18.02 2.92 -1.74
C VAL A 163 17.11 2.00 -2.54
N ILE A 164 15.84 1.89 -2.11
CA ILE A 164 14.80 1.14 -2.82
C ILE A 164 13.85 2.11 -3.50
N ASP A 165 13.66 1.92 -4.80
CA ASP A 165 12.63 2.59 -5.59
C ASP A 165 11.45 1.66 -5.81
N SER A 166 10.29 1.98 -5.21
CA SER A 166 9.06 1.19 -5.26
C SER A 166 8.17 1.50 -6.47
N ARG A 167 8.68 2.27 -7.43
CA ARG A 167 7.95 2.61 -8.68
C ARG A 167 7.97 1.43 -9.66
N LYS A 168 7.09 1.50 -10.65
CA LYS A 168 7.06 0.53 -11.76
C LYS A 168 8.37 0.53 -12.54
N PRO A 169 8.76 -0.61 -13.15
CA PRO A 169 10.01 -0.71 -13.90
C PRO A 169 10.17 0.35 -14.99
N GLY A 170 9.08 0.69 -15.71
CA GLY A 170 9.13 1.75 -16.73
C GLY A 170 9.44 3.14 -16.16
N GLU A 171 8.95 3.47 -14.95
CA GLU A 171 9.27 4.72 -14.27
C GLU A 171 10.73 4.74 -13.79
N PHE A 172 11.20 3.60 -13.27
CA PHE A 172 12.59 3.43 -12.83
C PHE A 172 13.57 3.53 -14.00
N ASN A 173 13.29 2.83 -15.10
CA ASN A 173 14.14 2.84 -16.29
C ASN A 173 14.19 4.22 -16.97
N ALA A 174 13.14 5.03 -16.81
CA ALA A 174 13.13 6.38 -17.32
C ALA A 174 14.10 7.31 -16.58
N GLU A 175 14.14 7.22 -15.27
CA GLU A 175 15.05 7.98 -14.40
C GLU A 175 14.97 7.43 -12.98
N HIS A 176 16.09 7.26 -12.30
CA HIS A 176 16.14 6.82 -10.90
C HIS A 176 17.37 7.39 -10.17
N VAL A 177 17.38 7.28 -8.85
CA VAL A 177 18.56 7.60 -8.03
C VAL A 177 19.68 6.62 -8.38
N VAL A 178 20.88 7.14 -8.67
CA VAL A 178 22.04 6.30 -9.03
C VAL A 178 22.28 5.27 -7.91
N ASN A 179 22.50 4.01 -8.31
CA ASN A 179 22.63 2.84 -7.43
C ASN A 179 21.36 2.42 -6.66
N ALA A 180 20.20 3.04 -6.89
CA ALA A 180 18.97 2.54 -6.31
C ALA A 180 18.58 1.16 -6.91
N LYS A 181 17.97 0.32 -6.07
CA LYS A 181 17.38 -0.95 -6.49
C LYS A 181 15.89 -0.78 -6.75
N ASN A 182 15.40 -1.26 -7.87
CA ASN A 182 13.97 -1.27 -8.15
C ASN A 182 13.31 -2.49 -7.53
N ILE A 183 12.41 -2.27 -6.59
CA ILE A 183 11.51 -3.28 -6.03
C ILE A 183 10.09 -2.70 -6.12
N PRO A 184 9.39 -2.90 -7.24
CA PRO A 184 8.08 -2.30 -7.45
C PRO A 184 7.06 -2.78 -6.42
N LEU A 185 6.20 -1.86 -5.95
CA LEU A 185 5.13 -2.19 -5.01
C LEU A 185 4.23 -3.33 -5.52
N ASP A 186 3.97 -3.37 -6.83
CA ASP A 186 3.17 -4.43 -7.47
C ASP A 186 3.72 -5.84 -7.21
N TYR A 187 5.04 -5.97 -6.99
CA TYR A 187 5.75 -7.25 -6.82
C TYR A 187 6.34 -7.43 -5.42
N VAL A 188 5.95 -6.62 -4.44
CA VAL A 188 6.51 -6.69 -3.07
C VAL A 188 6.37 -8.08 -2.45
N ASN A 189 5.30 -8.80 -2.78
CA ASN A 189 5.04 -10.14 -2.25
C ASN A 189 6.02 -11.19 -2.80
N GLU A 190 6.42 -11.06 -4.06
CA GLU A 190 7.33 -11.95 -4.76
C GLU A 190 8.80 -11.61 -4.49
N GLN A 191 9.09 -10.33 -4.31
CA GLN A 191 10.46 -9.81 -4.14
C GLN A 191 10.84 -9.50 -2.69
N LEU A 192 10.07 -9.99 -1.71
CA LEU A 192 10.32 -9.73 -0.29
C LEU A 192 11.73 -10.14 0.16
N ALA A 193 12.26 -11.23 -0.40
CA ALA A 193 13.62 -11.70 -0.10
C ALA A 193 14.73 -10.75 -0.59
N GLU A 194 14.40 -9.82 -1.46
CA GLU A 194 15.33 -8.83 -2.01
C GLU A 194 15.42 -7.54 -1.17
N VAL A 195 14.50 -7.38 -0.20
CA VAL A 195 14.48 -6.24 0.72
C VAL A 195 15.52 -6.45 1.82
N PRO A 196 16.40 -5.47 2.12
CA PRO A 196 17.36 -5.56 3.22
C PRO A 196 16.66 -5.80 4.55
N LYS A 197 17.10 -6.84 5.32
CA LYS A 197 16.49 -7.21 6.59
C LYS A 197 17.29 -6.73 7.79
N ASP A 198 18.60 -6.74 7.67
CA ASP A 198 19.52 -6.57 8.80
C ASP A 198 20.23 -5.20 8.80
N GLU A 199 20.03 -4.39 7.77
CA GLU A 199 20.61 -3.06 7.63
C GLU A 199 19.53 -2.02 7.32
N LYS A 200 19.74 -0.77 7.73
CA LYS A 200 18.84 0.34 7.34
C LYS A 200 18.85 0.54 5.84
N PHE A 201 17.72 0.93 5.29
CA PHE A 201 17.60 1.30 3.88
C PHE A 201 16.59 2.43 3.69
N PHE A 202 16.78 3.20 2.64
CA PHE A 202 15.84 4.23 2.22
C PHE A 202 14.83 3.64 1.24
N ILE A 203 13.58 4.09 1.33
CA ILE A 203 12.54 3.73 0.37
C ILE A 203 11.82 4.97 -0.13
N HIS A 204 11.65 5.05 -1.44
CA HIS A 204 10.87 6.11 -2.06
C HIS A 204 9.99 5.59 -3.21
N CYS A 205 9.06 6.43 -3.64
CA CYS A 205 8.30 6.23 -4.87
C CYS A 205 8.27 7.50 -5.72
N ALA A 206 7.17 7.77 -6.44
CA ALA A 206 7.04 9.01 -7.21
C ALA A 206 6.77 10.23 -6.31
N GLY A 207 5.78 10.16 -5.41
CA GLY A 207 5.30 11.27 -4.61
C GLY A 207 5.07 10.99 -3.12
N GLY A 208 5.40 9.78 -2.61
CA GLY A 208 5.29 9.42 -1.20
C GLY A 208 4.21 8.37 -0.90
N TYR A 209 3.14 8.26 -1.68
CA TYR A 209 2.01 7.36 -1.41
C TYR A 209 2.38 5.86 -1.49
N ARG A 210 2.97 5.39 -2.61
CA ARG A 210 3.32 3.97 -2.81
C ARG A 210 4.40 3.47 -1.85
N SER A 211 5.36 4.31 -1.51
CA SER A 211 6.42 3.96 -0.54
C SER A 211 5.86 3.76 0.86
N VAL A 212 4.84 4.53 1.28
CA VAL A 212 4.16 4.32 2.56
C VAL A 212 3.34 3.03 2.55
N ILE A 213 2.65 2.69 1.45
CA ILE A 213 2.00 1.37 1.31
C ILE A 213 3.03 0.25 1.49
N MET A 214 4.14 0.32 0.76
CA MET A 214 5.18 -0.71 0.84
C MET A 214 5.78 -0.79 2.24
N SER A 215 6.06 0.34 2.87
CA SER A 215 6.58 0.38 4.25
C SER A 215 5.61 -0.24 5.25
N SER A 216 4.30 -0.01 5.11
CA SER A 216 3.30 -0.63 6.00
C SER A 216 3.26 -2.15 5.86
N ILE A 217 3.32 -2.66 4.61
CA ILE A 217 3.39 -4.10 4.33
C ILE A 217 4.67 -4.71 4.91
N LEU A 218 5.80 -4.04 4.75
CA LEU A 218 7.08 -4.48 5.29
C LEU A 218 7.05 -4.51 6.82
N LYS A 219 6.51 -3.46 7.48
CA LYS A 219 6.35 -3.43 8.94
C LYS A 219 5.47 -4.57 9.45
N ALA A 220 4.33 -4.81 8.83
CA ALA A 220 3.45 -5.92 9.19
C ALA A 220 4.14 -7.29 9.05
N ARG A 221 5.25 -7.37 8.32
CA ARG A 221 6.09 -8.58 8.13
C ARG A 221 7.37 -8.58 8.95
N GLY A 222 7.51 -7.65 9.89
CA GLY A 222 8.64 -7.59 10.82
C GLY A 222 9.88 -6.88 10.29
N TYR A 223 9.77 -6.08 9.23
CA TYR A 223 10.84 -5.17 8.80
C TYR A 223 10.63 -3.83 9.51
N HIS A 224 11.61 -3.39 10.29
CA HIS A 224 11.54 -2.14 11.07
C HIS A 224 12.70 -1.20 10.75
N ASN A 225 13.44 -1.47 9.70
CA ASN A 225 14.71 -0.83 9.34
C ASN A 225 14.61 0.07 8.11
N MET A 226 13.40 0.31 7.57
CA MET A 226 13.19 1.23 6.45
C MET A 226 13.05 2.69 6.93
N ILE A 227 13.53 3.60 6.08
CA ILE A 227 13.35 5.05 6.20
C ILE A 227 12.64 5.54 4.94
N ASN A 228 11.42 6.03 5.07
CA ASN A 228 10.66 6.56 3.95
C ASN A 228 11.17 7.95 3.56
N VAL A 229 11.33 8.21 2.26
CA VAL A 229 11.67 9.53 1.74
C VAL A 229 10.41 10.24 1.26
N GLU A 230 10.06 11.32 1.95
CA GLU A 230 8.89 12.13 1.64
C GLU A 230 8.95 12.69 0.21
N LYS A 231 7.77 12.90 -0.39
CA LYS A 231 7.64 13.43 -1.76
C LYS A 231 8.33 12.58 -2.83
N GLY A 232 8.98 11.47 -2.47
CA GLY A 232 9.62 10.54 -3.40
C GLY A 232 10.58 11.21 -4.38
N ILE A 233 10.70 10.66 -5.60
CA ILE A 233 11.63 11.20 -6.60
C ILE A 233 11.25 12.62 -7.04
N ALA A 234 9.99 13.03 -6.93
CA ALA A 234 9.58 14.39 -7.22
C ALA A 234 10.23 15.41 -6.28
N GLY A 235 10.41 15.05 -5.01
CA GLY A 235 11.17 15.86 -4.06
C GLY A 235 12.69 15.73 -4.26
N ILE A 236 13.19 14.51 -4.46
CA ILE A 236 14.61 14.21 -4.64
C ILE A 236 15.22 14.98 -5.83
N ARG A 237 14.47 15.16 -6.92
CA ARG A 237 14.89 15.96 -8.09
C ARG A 237 15.30 17.41 -7.77
N ASN A 238 14.80 17.94 -6.67
CA ASN A 238 15.12 19.31 -6.24
C ASN A 238 16.36 19.37 -5.33
N THR A 239 17.08 18.26 -5.18
CA THR A 239 18.28 18.13 -4.36
C THR A 239 19.50 17.88 -5.23
N ASN A 240 20.66 17.70 -4.62
CA ASN A 240 21.92 17.34 -5.30
C ASN A 240 22.14 15.82 -5.43
N VAL A 241 21.15 14.98 -5.10
CA VAL A 241 21.26 13.53 -5.27
C VAL A 241 21.37 13.19 -6.75
N PRO A 242 22.40 12.42 -7.15
CA PRO A 242 22.60 12.08 -8.56
C PRO A 242 21.47 11.16 -9.06
N LEU A 243 20.89 11.55 -10.18
CA LEU A 243 19.90 10.76 -10.91
C LEU A 243 20.53 10.28 -12.22
N THR A 244 20.05 9.16 -12.74
CA THR A 244 20.39 8.71 -14.09
C THR A 244 19.86 9.69 -15.14
N ALA A 245 20.46 9.67 -16.34
CA ALA A 245 19.93 10.47 -17.43
C ALA A 245 18.50 10.06 -17.77
N PHE A 246 17.61 11.04 -17.92
CA PHE A 246 16.22 10.79 -18.27
C PHE A 246 16.11 10.18 -19.67
N VAL A 247 15.42 9.07 -19.76
CA VAL A 247 15.07 8.40 -21.02
C VAL A 247 13.55 8.36 -21.13
N CYS A 248 13.01 8.86 -22.25
CA CYS A 248 11.56 8.87 -22.45
C CYS A 248 11.02 7.42 -22.43
N PRO A 249 10.01 7.11 -21.62
CA PRO A 249 9.44 5.75 -21.54
C PRO A 249 8.96 5.19 -22.90
N SER A 250 8.54 6.05 -23.81
CA SER A 250 8.14 5.65 -25.18
C SER A 250 9.30 5.19 -26.07
N THR A 251 10.55 5.45 -25.67
CA THR A 251 11.75 5.01 -26.39
C THR A 251 12.40 3.79 -25.74
N LEU A 252 11.96 3.39 -24.56
CA LEU A 252 12.35 2.14 -23.92
C LEU A 252 11.54 1.01 -24.55
N LYS A 253 12.14 0.32 -25.54
CA LYS A 253 11.59 -0.89 -26.17
C LYS A 253 12.13 -2.11 -25.47
#